data_9569e85ca1529c8d220b7673f8ee4c79
#
_entry.id   9569e85ca1529c8d220b7673f8ee4c79
#
_cell.length_a   1.000
_cell.length_b   1.000
_cell.length_c   1.000
_cell.angle_alpha   90.00
_cell.angle_beta   90.00
_cell.angle_gamma   90.00
#
_symmetry.space_group_name_H-M   'P 1'
#
loop_
_entity.id
_entity.type
_entity.pdbx_description
1 polymer ?
#
loop_
_entity_poly.entity_id
_entity_poly.type
_entity_poly.pdbx_seq_one_letter_code
_entity_poly.pdbx_strand_id
1 'polypeptide(L)'
;MARSLALRKSLVAIVVCMSTLYCTQTLSDWRGVLPGTRLVGQADFDWYGFDIYQARLWSAAAVPSLETAFALELSYRRAIGKEALVQTSLKEMQRLNGAPLDVKRRDEWAGQMRRAFIDVKPGSRITGVYLPGQGCHFYVGEKLSLVVADPLFARAFFAIWLDPRTREPILRNQLLGIQSSSEGRENQ
;
A
#
# COMPACT_ATOMS: atom_id res chain seq x y z
N MET A 1 35.69 79.85 21.95
CA MET A 1 35.94 79.15 20.66
C MET A 1 35.86 77.69 20.92
N ALA A 2 34.71 77.04 20.61
CA ALA A 2 34.45 75.63 20.84
C ALA A 2 33.98 75.05 19.53
N ARG A 3 34.69 74.08 19.00
CA ARG A 3 34.29 73.29 17.82
C ARG A 3 33.71 71.95 18.26
N SER A 4 32.42 71.83 18.05
CA SER A 4 31.65 70.65 18.26
C SER A 4 32.00 69.61 17.19
N LEU A 5 32.42 68.39 17.63
CA LEU A 5 32.58 67.25 16.76
C LEU A 5 31.34 66.36 16.96
N ALA A 6 30.49 66.27 15.96
CA ALA A 6 29.33 65.39 15.92
C ALA A 6 29.78 64.01 15.55
N LEU A 7 29.61 63.05 16.50
CA LEU A 7 29.89 61.67 16.30
C LEU A 7 28.66 61.01 15.66
N ARG A 8 28.74 60.70 14.38
CA ARG A 8 27.71 59.91 13.66
C ARG A 8 27.83 58.46 14.08
N LYS A 9 26.85 58.02 14.87
CA LYS A 9 26.66 56.59 15.16
C LYS A 9 25.94 55.94 13.99
N SER A 10 26.68 55.20 13.16
CA SER A 10 26.09 54.29 12.15
C SER A 10 25.56 53.05 12.84
N LEU A 11 24.25 52.94 12.93
CA LEU A 11 23.55 51.69 13.30
C LEU A 11 23.61 50.74 12.10
N VAL A 12 24.46 49.77 12.16
CA VAL A 12 24.43 48.61 11.24
C VAL A 12 23.35 47.67 11.75
N ALA A 13 22.19 47.66 11.13
CA ALA A 13 21.14 46.71 11.37
C ALA A 13 21.54 45.38 10.71
N ILE A 14 22.00 44.42 11.53
CA ILE A 14 22.21 43.04 11.12
C ILE A 14 20.83 42.37 11.03
N VAL A 15 20.28 42.29 9.84
CA VAL A 15 19.12 41.46 9.56
C VAL A 15 19.60 40.00 9.51
N VAL A 16 19.48 39.31 10.65
CA VAL A 16 19.66 37.85 10.70
C VAL A 16 18.45 37.22 10.02
N CYS A 17 18.63 36.85 8.76
CA CYS A 17 17.68 36.03 8.01
C CYS A 17 17.70 34.63 8.61
N MET A 18 16.86 34.36 9.61
CA MET A 18 16.59 33.01 10.11
C MET A 18 15.80 32.30 9.04
N SER A 19 16.52 31.66 8.12
CA SER A 19 15.95 30.68 7.20
C SER A 19 15.57 29.45 8.03
N THR A 20 14.33 29.43 8.54
CA THR A 20 13.75 28.22 9.09
C THR A 20 13.61 27.21 7.94
N LEU A 21 14.55 26.27 7.85
CA LEU A 21 14.37 25.06 7.06
C LEU A 21 13.18 24.33 7.67
N TYR A 22 12.00 24.56 7.12
CA TYR A 22 10.89 23.64 7.28
C TYR A 22 11.33 22.37 6.55
N CYS A 23 11.89 21.41 7.29
CA CYS A 23 12.01 20.05 6.86
C CYS A 23 10.57 19.55 6.76
N THR A 24 9.93 19.77 5.61
CA THR A 24 8.69 19.06 5.27
C THR A 24 9.08 17.59 5.24
N GLN A 25 8.75 16.88 6.31
CA GLN A 25 8.70 15.42 6.24
C GLN A 25 7.66 15.14 5.15
N THR A 26 8.16 14.89 3.96
CA THR A 26 7.36 14.29 2.90
C THR A 26 6.87 12.98 3.48
N LEU A 27 5.61 12.96 3.92
CA LEU A 27 4.90 11.70 4.16
C LEU A 27 5.14 10.90 2.88
N SER A 28 5.90 9.82 3.02
CA SER A 28 6.35 9.05 1.87
C SER A 28 5.15 8.28 1.33
N ASP A 29 4.29 8.99 0.60
CA ASP A 29 3.16 8.38 -0.11
C ASP A 29 3.72 7.30 -1.04
N TRP A 30 3.09 6.15 -1.07
CA TRP A 30 3.47 5.03 -1.92
C TRP A 30 3.56 5.40 -3.40
N ARG A 31 2.86 6.46 -3.84
CA ARG A 31 2.91 6.98 -5.22
C ARG A 31 4.29 7.49 -5.61
N GLY A 32 5.10 7.90 -4.63
CA GLY A 32 6.51 8.22 -4.86
C GLY A 32 7.36 7.01 -5.22
N VAL A 33 6.96 5.81 -4.81
CA VAL A 33 7.63 4.54 -5.17
C VAL A 33 7.21 4.05 -6.55
N LEU A 34 5.96 4.31 -6.94
CA LEU A 34 5.38 3.91 -8.24
C LEU A 34 4.84 5.14 -8.99
N PRO A 35 5.70 5.98 -9.55
CA PRO A 35 5.25 7.13 -10.34
C PRO A 35 4.52 6.68 -11.61
N GLY A 36 3.57 7.50 -12.08
CA GLY A 36 2.82 7.24 -13.32
C GLY A 36 1.77 6.13 -13.22
N THR A 37 1.47 5.65 -12.02
CA THR A 37 0.37 4.67 -11.85
C THR A 37 -0.99 5.31 -12.03
N ARG A 38 -1.94 4.52 -12.59
CA ARG A 38 -3.36 4.84 -12.68
C ARG A 38 -4.17 3.76 -11.98
N LEU A 39 -5.39 4.10 -11.60
CA LEU A 39 -6.34 3.10 -11.13
C LEU A 39 -6.67 2.15 -12.30
N VAL A 40 -6.42 0.86 -12.10
CA VAL A 40 -6.72 -0.20 -13.07
C VAL A 40 -8.13 -0.73 -12.85
N GLY A 41 -8.45 -1.02 -11.60
CA GLY A 41 -9.77 -1.51 -11.21
C GLY A 41 -9.98 -1.44 -9.71
N GLN A 42 -11.23 -1.62 -9.33
CA GLN A 42 -11.65 -1.68 -7.92
C GLN A 42 -12.73 -2.73 -7.74
N ALA A 43 -12.81 -3.29 -6.53
CA ALA A 43 -13.78 -4.29 -6.16
C ALA A 43 -14.12 -4.19 -4.68
N ASP A 44 -15.35 -4.51 -4.33
CA ASP A 44 -15.77 -4.68 -2.95
C ASP A 44 -15.67 -6.15 -2.56
N PHE A 45 -15.18 -6.42 -1.36
CA PHE A 45 -15.11 -7.76 -0.80
C PHE A 45 -16.10 -7.92 0.34
N ASP A 46 -17.04 -8.85 0.12
CA ASP A 46 -18.05 -9.24 1.09
C ASP A 46 -17.77 -10.64 1.63
N TRP A 47 -18.03 -10.83 2.92
CA TRP A 47 -17.95 -12.14 3.56
C TRP A 47 -19.26 -12.44 4.28
N TYR A 48 -20.00 -13.45 3.81
CA TYR A 48 -21.34 -13.82 4.32
C TYR A 48 -22.29 -12.60 4.42
N GLY A 49 -22.33 -11.74 3.39
CA GLY A 49 -23.16 -10.54 3.34
C GLY A 49 -22.63 -9.37 4.19
N PHE A 50 -21.44 -9.49 4.74
CA PHE A 50 -20.77 -8.40 5.45
C PHE A 50 -19.72 -7.74 4.56
N ASP A 51 -19.92 -6.49 4.30
CA ASP A 51 -18.97 -5.65 3.58
C ASP A 51 -17.68 -5.46 4.40
N ILE A 52 -16.57 -6.04 3.95
CA ILE A 52 -15.30 -6.11 4.69
C ILE A 52 -14.37 -4.99 4.28
N TYR A 53 -14.07 -4.87 2.97
CA TYR A 53 -13.21 -3.81 2.45
C TYR A 53 -13.51 -3.55 0.96
N GLN A 54 -13.13 -2.37 0.51
CA GLN A 54 -12.93 -2.06 -0.90
C GLN A 54 -11.45 -2.23 -1.24
N ALA A 55 -11.17 -2.96 -2.32
CA ALA A 55 -9.84 -3.11 -2.89
C ALA A 55 -9.69 -2.24 -4.14
N ARG A 56 -8.51 -1.60 -4.31
CA ARG A 56 -8.15 -0.81 -5.48
C ARG A 56 -6.78 -1.21 -5.98
N LEU A 57 -6.66 -1.48 -7.27
CA LEU A 57 -5.39 -1.82 -7.92
C LEU A 57 -4.89 -0.65 -8.76
N TRP A 58 -3.66 -0.24 -8.49
CA TRP A 58 -2.98 0.84 -9.17
C TRP A 58 -1.74 0.34 -9.88
N SER A 59 -1.55 0.65 -11.17
CA SER A 59 -0.36 0.23 -11.92
C SER A 59 -0.09 1.16 -13.10
N ALA A 60 1.17 1.24 -13.53
CA ALA A 60 1.55 1.84 -14.81
C ALA A 60 1.41 0.83 -15.96
N ALA A 61 1.41 -0.49 -15.66
CA ALA A 61 1.24 -1.53 -16.67
C ALA A 61 -0.19 -1.53 -17.22
N ALA A 62 -0.33 -1.82 -18.53
CA ALA A 62 -1.64 -1.94 -19.16
C ALA A 62 -2.42 -3.15 -18.62
N VAL A 63 -1.74 -4.26 -18.37
CA VAL A 63 -2.29 -5.48 -17.77
C VAL A 63 -1.41 -5.85 -16.57
N PRO A 64 -1.80 -5.48 -15.35
CA PRO A 64 -1.04 -5.83 -14.16
C PRO A 64 -1.03 -7.34 -13.92
N SER A 65 0.10 -7.83 -13.43
CA SER A 65 0.28 -9.22 -13.04
C SER A 65 1.34 -9.32 -11.94
N LEU A 66 1.61 -10.53 -11.44
CA LEU A 66 2.71 -10.78 -10.50
C LEU A 66 4.11 -10.63 -11.13
N GLU A 67 4.21 -10.26 -12.41
CA GLU A 67 5.46 -9.92 -13.11
C GLU A 67 5.64 -8.40 -13.28
N THR A 68 4.65 -7.58 -12.88
CA THR A 68 4.68 -6.13 -13.01
C THR A 68 4.52 -5.45 -11.65
N ALA A 69 5.06 -4.25 -11.49
CA ALA A 69 4.88 -3.47 -10.29
C ALA A 69 3.46 -2.89 -10.19
N PHE A 70 2.88 -2.91 -9.00
CA PHE A 70 1.58 -2.35 -8.71
C PHE A 70 1.43 -1.99 -7.23
N ALA A 71 0.41 -1.21 -6.90
CA ALA A 71 -0.06 -1.00 -5.54
C ALA A 71 -1.47 -1.55 -5.39
N LEU A 72 -1.71 -2.31 -4.32
CA LEU A 72 -3.02 -2.79 -3.90
C LEU A 72 -3.41 -2.09 -2.60
N GLU A 73 -4.46 -1.30 -2.66
CA GLU A 73 -4.99 -0.54 -1.52
C GLU A 73 -6.27 -1.21 -1.02
N LEU A 74 -6.33 -1.50 0.28
CA LEU A 74 -7.50 -2.04 0.96
C LEU A 74 -8.05 -0.99 1.92
N SER A 75 -9.29 -0.54 1.68
CA SER A 75 -10.01 0.39 2.55
C SER A 75 -11.04 -0.39 3.34
N TYR A 76 -10.80 -0.55 4.65
CA TYR A 76 -11.62 -1.41 5.51
C TYR A 76 -12.92 -0.71 5.93
N ARG A 77 -13.99 -1.48 5.96
CA ARG A 77 -15.33 -1.06 6.39
C ARG A 77 -15.75 -1.69 7.73
N ARG A 78 -14.92 -2.61 8.26
CA ARG A 78 -15.13 -3.29 9.54
C ARG A 78 -13.88 -3.29 10.39
N ALA A 79 -14.10 -3.47 11.70
CA ALA A 79 -13.03 -3.71 12.65
C ALA A 79 -12.56 -5.16 12.54
N ILE A 80 -11.25 -5.36 12.32
CA ILE A 80 -10.60 -6.67 12.27
C ILE A 80 -9.27 -6.56 12.98
N GLY A 81 -9.04 -7.48 13.93
CA GLY A 81 -7.76 -7.53 14.63
C GLY A 81 -6.61 -7.92 13.70
N LYS A 82 -5.46 -7.34 13.93
CA LYS A 82 -4.22 -7.61 13.19
C LYS A 82 -3.91 -9.09 13.06
N GLU A 83 -4.02 -9.84 14.15
CA GLU A 83 -3.72 -11.26 14.14
C GLU A 83 -4.67 -12.05 13.22
N ALA A 84 -5.95 -11.68 13.16
CA ALA A 84 -6.89 -12.28 12.22
C ALA A 84 -6.51 -12.01 10.76
N LEU A 85 -6.03 -10.80 10.44
CA LEU A 85 -5.50 -10.47 9.11
C LEU A 85 -4.29 -11.34 8.78
N VAL A 86 -3.34 -11.49 9.73
CA VAL A 86 -2.13 -12.31 9.56
C VAL A 86 -2.50 -13.77 9.30
N GLN A 87 -3.35 -14.36 10.14
CA GLN A 87 -3.71 -15.79 10.02
C GLN A 87 -4.48 -16.08 8.74
N THR A 88 -5.40 -15.19 8.34
CA THR A 88 -6.15 -15.34 7.09
C THR A 88 -5.21 -15.26 5.89
N SER A 89 -4.27 -14.29 5.88
CA SER A 89 -3.27 -14.16 4.82
C SER A 89 -2.40 -15.41 4.71
N LEU A 90 -1.85 -15.91 5.83
CA LEU A 90 -1.03 -17.13 5.84
C LEU A 90 -1.78 -18.34 5.30
N LYS A 91 -3.05 -18.50 5.68
CA LYS A 91 -3.89 -19.60 5.21
C LYS A 91 -4.06 -19.57 3.69
N GLU A 92 -4.32 -18.40 3.12
CA GLU A 92 -4.48 -18.25 1.67
C GLU A 92 -3.15 -18.39 0.93
N MET A 93 -2.06 -17.81 1.46
CA MET A 93 -0.70 -17.99 0.89
C MET A 93 -0.32 -19.47 0.85
N GLN A 94 -0.55 -20.21 1.94
CA GLN A 94 -0.29 -21.65 2.00
C GLN A 94 -1.15 -22.44 1.00
N ARG A 95 -2.43 -22.12 0.89
CA ARG A 95 -3.33 -22.75 -0.08
C ARG A 95 -2.86 -22.57 -1.53
N LEU A 96 -2.46 -21.35 -1.88
CA LEU A 96 -1.98 -21.02 -3.23
C LEU A 96 -0.61 -21.61 -3.53
N ASN A 97 0.24 -21.78 -2.52
CA ASN A 97 1.54 -22.44 -2.67
C ASN A 97 1.43 -23.92 -3.06
N GLY A 98 0.28 -24.57 -2.81
CA GLY A 98 0.02 -25.96 -3.16
C GLY A 98 0.76 -26.98 -2.28
N ALA A 99 1.60 -26.53 -1.35
CA ALA A 99 2.31 -27.34 -0.38
C ALA A 99 2.42 -26.61 0.96
N PRO A 100 2.51 -27.31 2.10
CA PRO A 100 2.71 -26.69 3.39
C PRO A 100 3.98 -25.80 3.38
N LEU A 101 3.85 -24.61 3.93
CA LEU A 101 5.02 -23.79 4.24
C LEU A 101 5.78 -24.44 5.38
N ASP A 102 7.11 -24.49 5.30
CA ASP A 102 7.90 -24.91 6.45
C ASP A 102 7.68 -23.94 7.63
N VAL A 103 7.84 -24.45 8.85
CA VAL A 103 7.50 -23.72 10.09
C VAL A 103 8.28 -22.39 10.17
N LYS A 104 9.57 -22.42 9.84
CA LYS A 104 10.43 -21.25 9.91
C LYS A 104 9.94 -20.14 8.97
N ARG A 105 9.68 -20.47 7.70
CA ARG A 105 9.18 -19.51 6.70
C ARG A 105 7.82 -18.96 7.08
N ARG A 106 6.91 -19.81 7.57
CA ARG A 106 5.60 -19.39 8.05
C ARG A 106 5.72 -18.38 9.19
N ASP A 107 6.60 -18.63 10.16
CA ASP A 107 6.79 -17.76 11.32
C ASP A 107 7.48 -16.44 10.93
N GLU A 108 8.44 -16.47 10.01
CA GLU A 108 9.07 -15.28 9.44
C GLU A 108 8.04 -14.40 8.72
N TRP A 109 7.21 -14.98 7.86
CA TRP A 109 6.16 -14.26 7.13
C TRP A 109 5.08 -13.72 8.06
N ALA A 110 4.68 -14.49 9.07
CA ALA A 110 3.79 -14.01 10.13
C ALA A 110 4.39 -12.79 10.86
N GLY A 111 5.66 -12.87 11.22
CA GLY A 111 6.40 -11.79 11.88
C GLY A 111 6.47 -10.51 11.03
N GLN A 112 6.68 -10.63 9.72
CA GLN A 112 6.68 -9.49 8.80
C GLN A 112 5.30 -8.83 8.75
N MET A 113 4.23 -9.60 8.60
CA MET A 113 2.86 -9.08 8.57
C MET A 113 2.45 -8.43 9.91
N ARG A 114 2.82 -9.02 11.06
CA ARG A 114 2.55 -8.41 12.38
C ARG A 114 3.22 -7.05 12.56
N ARG A 115 4.38 -6.85 11.96
CA ARG A 115 5.08 -5.54 11.97
C ARG A 115 4.47 -4.56 10.98
N ALA A 116 3.98 -5.06 9.85
CA ALA A 116 3.42 -4.24 8.79
C ALA A 116 1.98 -3.76 9.07
N PHE A 117 1.15 -4.61 9.69
CA PHE A 117 -0.28 -4.39 9.85
C PHE A 117 -0.63 -3.78 11.22
N ILE A 118 -1.84 -3.24 11.29
CA ILE A 118 -2.48 -2.74 12.50
C ILE A 118 -3.83 -3.45 12.72
N ASP A 119 -4.41 -3.29 13.89
CA ASP A 119 -5.85 -3.52 14.05
C ASP A 119 -6.59 -2.50 13.21
N VAL A 120 -7.40 -2.95 12.27
CA VAL A 120 -8.16 -2.08 11.38
C VAL A 120 -9.55 -1.81 11.91
N LYS A 121 -10.11 -0.67 11.53
CA LYS A 121 -11.48 -0.24 11.83
C LYS A 121 -12.06 0.42 10.58
N PRO A 122 -13.37 0.72 10.54
CA PRO A 122 -13.96 1.45 9.42
C PRO A 122 -13.16 2.72 9.09
N GLY A 123 -12.78 2.88 7.81
CA GLY A 123 -11.93 3.95 7.32
C GLY A 123 -10.41 3.69 7.40
N SER A 124 -9.96 2.64 8.06
CA SER A 124 -8.55 2.23 8.01
C SER A 124 -8.14 1.82 6.59
N ARG A 125 -6.94 2.19 6.18
CA ARG A 125 -6.41 1.87 4.86
C ARG A 125 -5.03 1.24 5.00
N ILE A 126 -4.83 0.10 4.35
CA ILE A 126 -3.53 -0.56 4.19
C ILE A 126 -3.25 -0.66 2.70
N THR A 127 -2.09 -0.17 2.27
CA THR A 127 -1.62 -0.27 0.89
C THR A 127 -0.36 -1.12 0.84
N GLY A 128 -0.36 -2.15 0.01
CA GLY A 128 0.82 -2.93 -0.33
C GLY A 128 1.33 -2.54 -1.70
N VAL A 129 2.60 -2.15 -1.80
CA VAL A 129 3.29 -1.88 -3.06
C VAL A 129 4.13 -3.10 -3.41
N TYR A 130 3.81 -3.75 -4.51
CA TYR A 130 4.51 -4.93 -5.01
C TYR A 130 5.61 -4.53 -5.99
N LEU A 131 6.82 -4.98 -5.75
CA LEU A 131 8.01 -4.75 -6.57
C LEU A 131 8.58 -6.12 -6.98
N PRO A 132 8.33 -6.59 -8.22
CA PRO A 132 8.78 -7.91 -8.67
C PRO A 132 10.28 -8.09 -8.48
N GLY A 133 10.68 -9.25 -7.93
CA GLY A 133 12.08 -9.56 -7.68
C GLY A 133 12.74 -8.81 -6.51
N GLN A 134 12.07 -7.82 -5.91
CA GLN A 134 12.63 -7.01 -4.82
C GLN A 134 11.91 -7.23 -3.48
N GLY A 135 10.59 -7.44 -3.52
CA GLY A 135 9.76 -7.56 -2.33
C GLY A 135 8.55 -6.65 -2.35
N CYS A 136 8.21 -6.04 -1.21
CA CYS A 136 7.07 -5.13 -1.13
C CYS A 136 7.22 -4.10 -0.02
N HIS A 137 6.47 -3.00 -0.13
CA HIS A 137 6.35 -1.97 0.90
C HIS A 137 4.91 -1.93 1.39
N PHE A 138 4.72 -1.87 2.71
CA PHE A 138 3.41 -1.68 3.32
C PHE A 138 3.25 -0.27 3.88
N TYR A 139 2.07 0.30 3.67
CA TYR A 139 1.68 1.60 4.16
C TYR A 139 0.39 1.49 4.97
N VAL A 140 0.30 2.25 6.06
CA VAL A 140 -0.92 2.45 6.84
C VAL A 140 -1.35 3.91 6.66
N GLY A 141 -2.50 4.10 6.02
CA GLY A 141 -2.84 5.42 5.48
C GLY A 141 -1.81 5.83 4.43
N GLU A 142 -1.13 6.96 4.67
CA GLU A 142 -0.06 7.49 3.80
C GLU A 142 1.35 7.23 4.36
N LYS A 143 1.44 6.61 5.54
CA LYS A 143 2.71 6.39 6.22
C LYS A 143 3.29 5.01 5.90
N LEU A 144 4.56 4.97 5.47
CA LEU A 144 5.32 3.72 5.33
C LEU A 144 5.37 3.00 6.69
N SER A 145 4.89 1.76 6.71
CA SER A 145 4.88 0.90 7.89
C SER A 145 6.07 -0.05 7.89
N LEU A 146 6.30 -0.75 6.77
CA LEU A 146 7.38 -1.73 6.66
C LEU A 146 7.82 -1.91 5.21
N VAL A 147 9.12 -2.05 5.00
CA VAL A 147 9.72 -2.59 3.77
C VAL A 147 10.06 -4.06 4.01
N VAL A 148 9.59 -4.94 3.14
CA VAL A 148 9.87 -6.39 3.17
C VAL A 148 10.69 -6.74 1.95
N ALA A 149 12.00 -6.95 2.12
CA ALA A 149 12.93 -7.32 1.05
C ALA A 149 12.95 -8.86 0.87
N ASP A 150 11.77 -9.45 0.69
CA ASP A 150 11.55 -10.87 0.44
C ASP A 150 10.65 -11.04 -0.77
N PRO A 151 11.21 -11.32 -1.97
CA PRO A 151 10.40 -11.48 -3.18
C PRO A 151 9.43 -12.67 -3.12
N LEU A 152 9.79 -13.75 -2.40
CA LEU A 152 8.93 -14.92 -2.26
C LEU A 152 7.71 -14.60 -1.39
N PHE A 153 7.93 -13.90 -0.27
CA PHE A 153 6.85 -13.40 0.55
C PHE A 153 5.92 -12.50 -0.27
N ALA A 154 6.50 -11.50 -0.93
CA ALA A 154 5.70 -10.51 -1.67
C ALA A 154 4.85 -11.20 -2.76
N ARG A 155 5.45 -12.09 -3.56
CA ARG A 155 4.72 -12.84 -4.58
C ARG A 155 3.58 -13.67 -3.99
N ALA A 156 3.85 -14.41 -2.91
CA ALA A 156 2.84 -15.24 -2.25
C ALA A 156 1.71 -14.41 -1.63
N PHE A 157 2.04 -13.26 -1.04
CA PHE A 157 1.06 -12.37 -0.43
C PHE A 157 0.11 -11.76 -1.47
N PHE A 158 0.65 -11.17 -2.53
CA PHE A 158 -0.19 -10.53 -3.55
C PHE A 158 -0.93 -11.54 -4.46
N ALA A 159 -0.47 -12.80 -4.51
CA ALA A 159 -1.18 -13.88 -5.15
C ALA A 159 -2.58 -14.12 -4.56
N ILE A 160 -2.82 -13.77 -3.29
CA ILE A 160 -4.14 -13.85 -2.65
C ILE A 160 -5.22 -13.20 -3.53
N TRP A 161 -4.90 -12.06 -4.16
CA TRP A 161 -5.84 -11.30 -5.00
C TRP A 161 -5.66 -11.53 -6.49
N LEU A 162 -4.43 -11.78 -6.97
CA LEU A 162 -4.12 -11.75 -8.41
C LEU A 162 -3.87 -13.13 -9.03
N ASP A 163 -3.64 -14.19 -8.24
CA ASP A 163 -3.48 -15.54 -8.79
C ASP A 163 -4.81 -16.02 -9.40
N PRO A 164 -4.81 -16.67 -10.59
CA PRO A 164 -6.02 -17.25 -11.18
C PRO A 164 -6.75 -18.27 -10.26
N ARG A 165 -6.03 -18.87 -9.31
CA ARG A 165 -6.56 -19.82 -8.33
C ARG A 165 -7.11 -19.17 -7.06
N THR A 166 -7.23 -17.82 -7.03
CA THR A 166 -7.87 -17.12 -5.90
C THR A 166 -9.28 -17.66 -5.65
N ARG A 167 -9.76 -17.56 -4.42
CA ARG A 167 -11.14 -17.90 -4.08
C ARG A 167 -12.15 -16.87 -4.57
N GLU A 168 -11.66 -15.69 -4.93
CA GLU A 168 -12.48 -14.55 -5.33
C GLU A 168 -12.21 -14.17 -6.80
N PRO A 169 -12.59 -15.02 -7.77
CA PRO A 169 -12.30 -14.76 -9.18
C PRO A 169 -13.02 -13.51 -9.72
N ILE A 170 -14.20 -13.21 -9.20
CA ILE A 170 -14.95 -11.99 -9.59
C ILE A 170 -14.18 -10.74 -9.12
N LEU A 171 -13.78 -10.70 -7.85
CA LEU A 171 -12.98 -9.61 -7.29
C LEU A 171 -11.67 -9.43 -8.07
N ARG A 172 -10.96 -10.53 -8.38
CA ARG A 172 -9.76 -10.50 -9.20
C ARG A 172 -10.01 -9.87 -10.57
N ASN A 173 -11.07 -10.27 -11.26
CA ASN A 173 -11.39 -9.75 -12.58
C ASN A 173 -11.71 -8.24 -12.54
N GLN A 174 -12.47 -7.80 -11.54
CA GLN A 174 -12.77 -6.38 -11.33
C GLN A 174 -11.49 -5.58 -11.03
N LEU A 175 -10.58 -6.09 -10.20
CA LEU A 175 -9.29 -5.45 -9.92
C LEU A 175 -8.42 -5.33 -11.18
N LEU A 176 -8.43 -6.33 -12.04
CA LEU A 176 -7.68 -6.33 -13.30
C LEU A 176 -8.36 -5.55 -14.43
N GLY A 177 -9.55 -4.98 -14.18
CA GLY A 177 -10.33 -4.28 -15.20
C GLY A 177 -10.85 -5.20 -16.30
N ILE A 178 -10.93 -6.51 -16.02
CA ILE A 178 -11.50 -7.51 -16.95
C ILE A 178 -13.00 -7.47 -16.77
N GLN A 179 -13.71 -6.88 -17.74
CA GLN A 179 -15.18 -6.92 -17.75
C GLN A 179 -15.63 -8.37 -18.01
N SER A 180 -16.52 -8.88 -17.16
CA SER A 180 -17.24 -10.12 -17.47
C SER A 180 -18.14 -9.84 -18.67
N SER A 181 -17.88 -10.51 -19.80
CA SER A 181 -18.66 -10.42 -21.04
C SER A 181 -20.04 -11.08 -20.89
N SER A 182 -20.84 -10.70 -19.90
CA SER A 182 -22.16 -11.27 -19.61
C SER A 182 -23.33 -10.33 -19.88
N GLU A 183 -23.11 -9.16 -20.52
CA GLU A 183 -24.21 -8.26 -20.93
C GLU A 183 -24.39 -8.15 -22.45
N GLY A 184 -24.29 -9.26 -23.16
CA GLY A 184 -24.40 -9.26 -24.63
C GLY A 184 -25.31 -10.35 -25.23
N ARG A 185 -26.26 -10.92 -24.46
CA ARG A 185 -27.18 -11.96 -25.01
C ARG A 185 -28.62 -11.89 -24.53
N GLU A 186 -29.17 -10.68 -24.45
CA GLU A 186 -30.59 -10.53 -24.30
C GLU A 186 -31.06 -9.36 -25.18
N ASN A 187 -31.08 -9.56 -26.52
CA ASN A 187 -31.91 -8.87 -27.51
C ASN A 187 -31.53 -9.39 -28.91
N GLN A 188 -31.99 -10.58 -29.25
CA GLN A 188 -32.31 -10.98 -30.61
C GLN A 188 -33.57 -11.85 -30.58
#